data_9bb0756b995b080b858759bf664ba0f8
#
_entry.id   9bb0756b995b080b858759bf664ba0f8
#
_cell.length_a   1.000
_cell.length_b   1.000
_cell.length_c   1.000
_cell.angle_alpha   90.00
_cell.angle_beta   90.00
_cell.angle_gamma   90.00
#
_symmetry.space_group_name_H-M   'P 1'
#
loop_
_entity.id
_entity.type
_entity.pdbx_description
1 polymer ?
#
loop_
_entity_poly.entity_id
_entity_poly.type
_entity_poly.pdbx_seq_one_letter_code
_entity_poly.pdbx_strand_id
1 'polypeptide(L)'
;MNVWAITFWSSVAVIVYTYVLYPVILLLFHRVGPERPRPWSFAELPSATVVVPVFNEQAVIEARIANLEATEYPAGRLSALVGSDGSTDATNEMLARSHSSIVRATVFPRRRGKAAVLNDLVAQATGEIIVFSDANASYAPDTTRRLASHFSDPTVGAVCGELVLKADQDTAGGRGEGLYWRYENALKRLESDISTTLGAVGPVYAIRKRLFRPLPAGAAVVDDLLIPLAIIEQGYRVLYDPAALAYEKPSNSVYGEFRRKTRIGAQNFQGIPVFRALLSPTYGFASFALWSHKILRWLVPVLLIALFVSSAALAPASPFFAVVTGVQGAFVVAAGLGLLLEVAGVRTGPFGLPYYFVATNAALLVGLFRCLFGRQEATWDVVR
;
A
#
# COMPACT_ATOMS: atom_id res chain seq x y z
N MET A 1 -16.68 -22.01 -30.86
CA MET A 1 -15.86 -20.78 -30.71
C MET A 1 -14.42 -21.23 -30.50
N ASN A 2 -13.44 -20.63 -31.18
CA ASN A 2 -12.02 -20.98 -31.04
C ASN A 2 -11.56 -20.61 -29.60
N VAL A 3 -10.85 -21.53 -28.93
CA VAL A 3 -10.36 -21.33 -27.54
C VAL A 3 -9.55 -20.04 -27.42
N TRP A 4 -8.74 -19.71 -28.41
CA TRP A 4 -7.95 -18.47 -28.43
C TRP A 4 -8.82 -17.21 -28.48
N ALA A 5 -9.95 -17.23 -29.21
CA ALA A 5 -10.88 -16.10 -29.23
C ALA A 5 -11.59 -15.93 -27.88
N ILE A 6 -11.96 -17.01 -27.21
CA ILE A 6 -12.51 -16.97 -25.84
C ILE A 6 -11.48 -16.37 -24.89
N THR A 7 -10.25 -16.88 -24.89
CA THR A 7 -9.17 -16.40 -24.03
C THR A 7 -8.89 -14.91 -24.25
N PHE A 8 -8.82 -14.48 -25.52
CA PHE A 8 -8.61 -13.08 -25.89
C PHE A 8 -9.69 -12.19 -25.29
N TRP A 9 -10.95 -12.43 -25.64
CA TRP A 9 -12.06 -11.56 -25.23
C TRP A 9 -12.31 -11.62 -23.71
N SER A 10 -12.12 -12.76 -23.06
CA SER A 10 -12.20 -12.85 -21.59
C SER A 10 -11.11 -12.03 -20.91
N SER A 11 -9.87 -12.08 -21.44
CA SER A 11 -8.78 -11.26 -20.91
C SER A 11 -9.05 -9.77 -21.09
N VAL A 12 -9.51 -9.35 -22.28
CA VAL A 12 -9.92 -7.96 -22.54
C VAL A 12 -11.02 -7.54 -21.57
N ALA A 13 -12.07 -8.34 -21.43
CA ALA A 13 -13.22 -8.02 -20.57
C ALA A 13 -12.79 -7.81 -19.11
N VAL A 14 -11.95 -8.69 -18.54
CA VAL A 14 -11.50 -8.58 -17.17
C VAL A 14 -10.55 -7.38 -16.98
N ILE A 15 -9.63 -7.12 -17.91
CA ILE A 15 -8.73 -5.97 -17.85
C ILE A 15 -9.53 -4.66 -17.92
N VAL A 16 -10.45 -4.52 -18.89
CA VAL A 16 -11.31 -3.35 -19.03
C VAL A 16 -12.20 -3.18 -17.81
N TYR A 17 -12.79 -4.26 -17.28
CA TYR A 17 -13.55 -4.22 -16.05
C TYR A 17 -12.72 -3.63 -14.91
N THR A 18 -11.53 -4.16 -14.69
CA THR A 18 -10.67 -3.82 -13.54
C THR A 18 -10.21 -2.36 -13.57
N TYR A 19 -9.82 -1.84 -14.75
CA TYR A 19 -9.24 -0.50 -14.84
C TYR A 19 -10.22 0.59 -15.26
N VAL A 20 -11.34 0.23 -15.87
CA VAL A 20 -12.31 1.21 -16.42
C VAL A 20 -13.68 1.06 -15.78
N LEU A 21 -14.30 -0.13 -15.87
CA LEU A 21 -15.68 -0.30 -15.42
C LEU A 21 -15.82 -0.20 -13.91
N TYR A 22 -14.90 -0.78 -13.15
CA TYR A 22 -14.93 -0.70 -11.68
C TYR A 22 -14.87 0.76 -11.17
N PRO A 23 -13.90 1.61 -11.59
CA PRO A 23 -13.93 3.04 -11.24
C PRO A 23 -15.22 3.75 -11.66
N VAL A 24 -15.75 3.45 -12.84
CA VAL A 24 -17.03 4.03 -13.31
C VAL A 24 -18.18 3.62 -12.39
N ILE A 25 -18.25 2.35 -12.02
CA ILE A 25 -19.25 1.86 -11.05
C ILE A 25 -19.14 2.63 -9.74
N LEU A 26 -17.93 2.79 -9.19
CA LEU A 26 -17.72 3.58 -7.97
C LEU A 26 -18.18 5.03 -8.14
N LEU A 27 -17.87 5.68 -9.28
CA LEU A 27 -18.31 7.05 -9.56
C LEU A 27 -19.84 7.19 -9.61
N LEU A 28 -20.55 6.17 -10.08
CA LEU A 28 -22.01 6.17 -10.12
C LEU A 28 -22.64 6.02 -8.72
N PHE A 29 -21.98 5.28 -7.83
CA PHE A 29 -22.50 4.96 -6.49
C PHE A 29 -21.95 5.82 -5.36
N HIS A 30 -20.88 6.61 -5.56
CA HIS A 30 -20.23 7.37 -4.48
C HIS A 30 -21.15 8.41 -3.79
N ARG A 31 -22.21 8.86 -4.48
CA ARG A 31 -23.20 9.82 -3.91
C ARG A 31 -24.21 9.20 -2.98
N VAL A 32 -24.21 7.87 -2.84
CA VAL A 32 -25.19 7.11 -2.05
C VAL A 32 -24.60 6.70 -0.68
N GLY A 33 -23.37 7.13 -0.38
CA GLY A 33 -22.69 6.80 0.86
C GLY A 33 -23.40 7.35 2.10
N PRO A 34 -23.21 6.70 3.26
CA PRO A 34 -23.83 7.15 4.52
C PRO A 34 -23.32 8.53 4.95
N GLU A 35 -24.18 9.31 5.58
CA GLU A 35 -23.76 10.53 6.28
C GLU A 35 -22.71 10.17 7.35
N ARG A 36 -21.65 10.98 7.41
CA ARG A 36 -20.59 10.78 8.41
C ARG A 36 -20.87 11.63 9.63
N PRO A 37 -20.78 11.07 10.84
CA PRO A 37 -20.85 11.87 12.07
C PRO A 37 -19.77 12.98 12.04
N ARG A 38 -20.05 14.07 12.79
CA ARG A 38 -19.10 15.15 12.93
C ARG A 38 -17.79 14.62 13.53
N PRO A 39 -16.63 14.90 12.91
CA PRO A 39 -15.33 14.58 13.49
C PRO A 39 -15.16 15.21 14.88
N TRP A 40 -14.46 14.52 15.78
CA TRP A 40 -14.15 15.06 17.11
C TRP A 40 -13.40 16.39 17.02
N SER A 41 -13.74 17.30 17.91
CA SER A 41 -12.96 18.52 18.16
C SER A 41 -11.60 18.15 18.80
N PHE A 42 -10.67 19.10 18.80
CA PHE A 42 -9.33 18.90 19.38
C PHE A 42 -9.36 18.39 20.83
N ALA A 43 -10.27 18.95 21.65
CA ALA A 43 -10.38 18.59 23.07
C ALA A 43 -11.00 17.19 23.29
N GLU A 44 -11.75 16.67 22.34
CA GLU A 44 -12.45 15.37 22.43
C GLU A 44 -11.59 14.19 21.95
N LEU A 45 -10.43 14.47 21.33
CA LEU A 45 -9.59 13.41 20.77
C LEU A 45 -9.18 12.37 21.82
N PRO A 46 -9.26 11.06 21.49
CA PRO A 46 -8.85 9.98 22.40
C PRO A 46 -7.33 9.96 22.58
N SER A 47 -6.86 9.14 23.50
CA SER A 47 -5.43 8.86 23.61
C SER A 47 -4.92 8.08 22.37
N ALA A 48 -3.74 8.47 21.86
CA ALA A 48 -3.13 7.86 20.69
C ALA A 48 -1.69 7.41 20.99
N THR A 49 -1.29 6.28 20.40
CA THR A 49 0.09 5.83 20.39
C THR A 49 0.55 5.63 18.95
N VAL A 50 1.59 6.36 18.54
CA VAL A 50 2.26 6.15 17.25
C VAL A 50 3.24 4.98 17.40
N VAL A 51 3.19 3.98 16.51
CA VAL A 51 4.10 2.83 16.49
C VAL A 51 4.98 2.89 15.25
N VAL A 52 6.31 2.81 15.47
CA VAL A 52 7.32 2.95 14.41
C VAL A 52 8.31 1.79 14.50
N PRO A 53 8.18 0.76 13.66
CA PRO A 53 9.20 -0.27 13.54
C PRO A 53 10.40 0.27 12.76
N VAL A 54 11.62 0.02 13.27
CA VAL A 54 12.85 0.50 12.64
C VAL A 54 13.88 -0.61 12.50
N PHE A 55 14.66 -0.58 11.41
CA PHE A 55 15.82 -1.45 11.19
C PHE A 55 16.85 -0.71 10.34
N ASN A 56 18.02 -0.41 10.91
CA ASN A 56 19.10 0.31 10.24
C ASN A 56 18.66 1.67 9.66
N GLU A 57 18.08 2.51 10.51
CA GLU A 57 17.49 3.80 10.15
C GLU A 57 18.28 5.01 10.70
N GLN A 58 19.61 4.86 10.95
CA GLN A 58 20.46 5.93 11.48
C GLN A 58 20.36 7.25 10.71
N ALA A 59 20.11 7.20 9.38
CA ALA A 59 20.07 8.39 8.55
C ALA A 59 18.78 9.22 8.73
N VAL A 60 17.73 8.68 9.35
CA VAL A 60 16.42 9.34 9.43
C VAL A 60 15.82 9.38 10.83
N ILE A 61 16.32 8.57 11.76
CA ILE A 61 15.66 8.36 13.06
C ILE A 61 15.58 9.63 13.91
N GLU A 62 16.61 10.49 13.92
CA GLU A 62 16.57 11.77 14.65
C GLU A 62 15.52 12.72 14.08
N ALA A 63 15.49 12.86 12.75
CA ALA A 63 14.49 13.68 12.08
C ALA A 63 13.07 13.14 12.33
N ARG A 64 12.92 11.79 12.43
CA ARG A 64 11.64 11.16 12.75
C ARG A 64 11.20 11.47 14.18
N ILE A 65 12.09 11.39 15.16
CA ILE A 65 11.79 11.74 16.55
C ILE A 65 11.33 13.21 16.65
N ALA A 66 12.10 14.15 16.05
CA ALA A 66 11.74 15.54 16.03
C ALA A 66 10.37 15.81 15.35
N ASN A 67 10.06 15.07 14.28
CA ASN A 67 8.77 15.16 13.62
C ASN A 67 7.61 14.64 14.49
N LEU A 68 7.84 13.58 15.28
CA LEU A 68 6.84 13.08 16.24
C LEU A 68 6.57 14.10 17.34
N GLU A 69 7.60 14.78 17.87
CA GLU A 69 7.48 15.82 18.88
C GLU A 69 6.74 17.07 18.37
N ALA A 70 6.87 17.36 17.07
CA ALA A 70 6.17 18.48 16.43
C ALA A 70 4.68 18.17 16.11
N THR A 71 4.17 16.99 16.50
CA THR A 71 2.78 16.59 16.23
C THR A 71 1.80 17.38 17.10
N GLU A 72 0.83 18.02 16.46
CA GLU A 72 -0.27 18.73 17.13
C GLU A 72 -1.30 17.75 17.69
N TYR A 73 -1.23 17.50 18.98
CA TYR A 73 -2.18 16.63 19.69
C TYR A 73 -2.43 17.14 21.12
N PRO A 74 -3.58 16.84 21.75
CA PRO A 74 -3.83 17.27 23.13
C PRO A 74 -2.75 16.80 24.10
N ALA A 75 -2.31 17.71 24.97
CA ALA A 75 -1.23 17.42 25.92
C ALA A 75 -1.52 16.17 26.77
N GLY A 76 -0.53 15.30 26.91
CA GLY A 76 -0.64 14.06 27.67
C GLY A 76 -1.46 12.94 27.01
N ARG A 77 -2.00 13.16 25.80
CA ARG A 77 -2.79 12.13 25.07
C ARG A 77 -2.05 11.50 23.88
N LEU A 78 -0.82 11.95 23.59
CA LEU A 78 0.01 11.36 22.55
C LEU A 78 1.25 10.68 23.16
N SER A 79 1.55 9.49 22.71
CA SER A 79 2.79 8.78 22.94
C SER A 79 3.31 8.14 21.64
N ALA A 80 4.59 7.84 21.57
CA ALA A 80 5.17 7.12 20.44
C ALA A 80 6.07 5.97 20.95
N LEU A 81 5.96 4.82 20.31
CA LEU A 81 6.77 3.64 20.55
C LEU A 81 7.60 3.33 19.31
N VAL A 82 8.93 3.35 19.46
CA VAL A 82 9.87 3.00 18.40
C VAL A 82 10.48 1.64 18.71
N GLY A 83 10.32 0.68 17.82
CA GLY A 83 10.84 -0.68 18.00
C GLY A 83 11.99 -0.96 17.05
N SER A 84 13.22 -1.09 17.56
CA SER A 84 14.40 -1.43 16.75
C SER A 84 14.56 -2.95 16.64
N ASP A 85 14.43 -3.47 15.41
CA ASP A 85 14.43 -4.91 15.07
C ASP A 85 15.84 -5.44 14.83
N GLY A 86 16.69 -5.39 15.87
CA GLY A 86 18.06 -5.88 15.77
C GLY A 86 18.94 -5.03 14.84
N SER A 87 18.81 -3.70 14.89
CA SER A 87 19.65 -2.79 14.10
C SER A 87 21.13 -2.96 14.44
N THR A 88 21.98 -2.91 13.41
CA THR A 88 23.42 -3.12 13.46
C THR A 88 24.23 -1.85 13.18
N ASP A 89 23.53 -0.76 12.81
CA ASP A 89 24.09 0.58 12.63
C ASP A 89 23.92 1.44 13.91
N ALA A 90 24.15 2.76 13.82
CA ALA A 90 24.03 3.66 14.96
C ALA A 90 22.60 3.93 15.44
N THR A 91 21.56 3.31 14.83
CA THR A 91 20.15 3.53 15.18
C THR A 91 19.89 3.36 16.69
N ASN A 92 20.41 2.28 17.30
CA ASN A 92 20.17 1.97 18.71
C ASN A 92 20.81 3.02 19.63
N GLU A 93 22.02 3.50 19.29
CA GLU A 93 22.72 4.54 20.06
C GLU A 93 21.98 5.87 20.00
N MET A 94 21.46 6.24 18.81
CA MET A 94 20.71 7.46 18.59
C MET A 94 19.38 7.42 19.36
N LEU A 95 18.68 6.28 19.37
CA LEU A 95 17.46 6.07 20.17
C LEU A 95 17.75 6.19 21.68
N ALA A 96 18.86 5.64 22.16
CA ALA A 96 19.24 5.71 23.57
C ALA A 96 19.60 7.13 24.04
N ARG A 97 20.10 7.97 23.14
CA ARG A 97 20.44 9.38 23.42
C ARG A 97 19.23 10.33 23.31
N SER A 98 18.11 9.86 22.79
CA SER A 98 16.91 10.70 22.67
C SER A 98 16.30 10.99 24.03
N HIS A 99 16.06 12.27 24.30
CA HIS A 99 15.42 12.76 25.53
C HIS A 99 13.95 13.17 25.31
N SER A 100 13.29 12.58 24.33
CA SER A 100 11.89 12.89 24.01
C SER A 100 10.94 12.52 25.14
N SER A 101 10.02 13.41 25.45
CA SER A 101 8.98 13.19 26.47
C SER A 101 7.86 12.26 26.01
N ILE A 102 7.68 12.11 24.70
CA ILE A 102 6.60 11.29 24.09
C ILE A 102 7.11 9.98 23.48
N VAL A 103 8.40 9.88 23.10
CA VAL A 103 8.97 8.72 22.42
C VAL A 103 9.59 7.78 23.45
N ARG A 104 9.22 6.51 23.37
CA ARG A 104 9.87 5.41 24.09
C ARG A 104 10.42 4.41 23.07
N ALA A 105 11.70 4.03 23.24
CA ALA A 105 12.36 3.05 22.37
C ALA A 105 12.41 1.68 23.02
N THR A 106 12.15 0.64 22.24
CA THR A 106 12.38 -0.77 22.58
C THR A 106 13.37 -1.35 21.59
N VAL A 107 14.52 -1.82 22.08
CA VAL A 107 15.55 -2.46 21.25
C VAL A 107 15.42 -3.97 21.37
N PHE A 108 15.17 -4.64 20.25
CA PHE A 108 15.14 -6.10 20.18
C PHE A 108 16.54 -6.63 19.82
N PRO A 109 17.02 -7.69 20.50
CA PRO A 109 18.38 -8.19 20.31
C PRO A 109 18.59 -8.93 18.98
N ARG A 110 17.52 -9.35 18.33
CA ARG A 110 17.55 -10.11 17.07
C ARG A 110 16.49 -9.60 16.12
N ARG A 111 16.79 -9.70 14.84
CA ARG A 111 15.88 -9.38 13.75
C ARG A 111 14.75 -10.42 13.66
N ARG A 112 13.49 -9.97 13.75
CA ARG A 112 12.30 -10.84 13.78
C ARG A 112 11.27 -10.49 12.69
N GLY A 113 11.48 -9.38 12.01
CA GLY A 113 10.58 -8.88 10.97
C GLY A 113 9.52 -7.88 11.49
N LYS A 114 9.06 -7.01 10.57
CA LYS A 114 8.14 -5.89 10.86
C LYS A 114 6.89 -6.34 11.63
N ALA A 115 6.28 -7.46 11.21
CA ALA A 115 5.06 -7.97 11.84
C ALA A 115 5.25 -8.29 13.33
N ALA A 116 6.37 -8.92 13.70
CA ALA A 116 6.68 -9.26 15.10
C ALA A 116 6.89 -8.00 15.94
N VAL A 117 7.62 -7.01 15.40
CA VAL A 117 7.85 -5.73 16.07
C VAL A 117 6.53 -4.99 16.27
N LEU A 118 5.68 -4.90 15.24
CA LEU A 118 4.37 -4.25 15.33
C LEU A 118 3.48 -4.91 16.38
N ASN A 119 3.45 -6.25 16.44
CA ASN A 119 2.68 -6.98 17.45
C ASN A 119 3.10 -6.57 18.87
N ASP A 120 4.42 -6.52 19.13
CA ASP A 120 4.95 -6.15 20.43
C ASP A 120 4.71 -4.67 20.78
N LEU A 121 4.87 -3.76 19.81
CA LEU A 121 4.61 -2.34 20.02
C LEU A 121 3.12 -2.09 20.30
N VAL A 122 2.21 -2.72 19.56
CA VAL A 122 0.77 -2.58 19.81
C VAL A 122 0.37 -3.16 21.17
N ALA A 123 0.97 -4.26 21.60
CA ALA A 123 0.74 -4.82 22.95
C ALA A 123 1.16 -3.84 24.05
N GLN A 124 2.31 -3.14 23.90
CA GLN A 124 2.84 -2.15 24.83
C GLN A 124 2.11 -0.80 24.77
N ALA A 125 1.45 -0.47 23.67
CA ALA A 125 0.78 0.81 23.48
C ALA A 125 -0.34 1.01 24.52
N THR A 126 -0.47 2.24 25.02
CA THR A 126 -1.50 2.62 25.99
C THR A 126 -2.66 3.40 25.38
N GLY A 127 -2.47 3.95 24.16
CA GLY A 127 -3.48 4.72 23.47
C GLY A 127 -4.67 3.88 23.03
N GLU A 128 -5.86 4.50 23.03
CA GLU A 128 -7.08 3.91 22.47
C GLU A 128 -6.99 3.74 20.95
N ILE A 129 -6.23 4.67 20.32
CA ILE A 129 -5.95 4.67 18.89
C ILE A 129 -4.47 4.34 18.68
N ILE A 130 -4.19 3.41 17.77
CA ILE A 130 -2.83 3.11 17.32
C ILE A 130 -2.63 3.74 15.95
N VAL A 131 -1.57 4.54 15.81
CA VAL A 131 -1.15 5.14 14.53
C VAL A 131 0.10 4.43 14.05
N PHE A 132 0.03 3.82 12.89
CA PHE A 132 1.15 3.12 12.27
C PHE A 132 1.94 4.06 11.38
N SER A 133 3.26 3.99 11.46
CA SER A 133 4.15 4.82 10.66
C SER A 133 5.46 4.12 10.38
N ASP A 134 6.08 4.47 9.25
CA ASP A 134 7.44 4.04 8.93
C ASP A 134 8.47 5.08 9.42
N ALA A 135 9.71 4.66 9.58
CA ALA A 135 10.80 5.50 10.10
C ALA A 135 11.15 6.66 9.16
N ASN A 136 11.07 6.44 7.85
CA ASN A 136 11.40 7.42 6.80
C ASN A 136 10.23 8.35 6.44
N ALA A 137 9.06 8.16 7.06
CA ALA A 137 7.90 9.02 6.86
C ALA A 137 7.97 10.26 7.75
N SER A 138 7.54 11.40 7.22
CA SER A 138 7.39 12.67 7.95
C SER A 138 5.93 13.10 7.89
N TYR A 139 5.32 13.36 9.04
CA TYR A 139 3.92 13.78 9.14
C TYR A 139 3.78 15.31 9.04
N ALA A 140 2.68 15.79 8.43
CA ALA A 140 2.22 17.13 8.69
C ALA A 140 1.81 17.25 10.18
N PRO A 141 1.95 18.43 10.81
CA PRO A 141 1.71 18.56 12.24
C PRO A 141 0.34 18.04 12.70
N ASP A 142 -0.69 18.19 11.87
CA ASP A 142 -2.08 17.84 12.17
C ASP A 142 -2.50 16.43 11.71
N THR A 143 -1.59 15.64 11.11
CA THR A 143 -1.90 14.32 10.55
C THR A 143 -2.53 13.38 11.57
N THR A 144 -1.88 13.20 12.72
CA THR A 144 -2.39 12.30 13.78
C THR A 144 -3.76 12.71 14.27
N ARG A 145 -3.97 14.02 14.46
CA ARG A 145 -5.25 14.61 14.86
C ARG A 145 -6.35 14.32 13.84
N ARG A 146 -6.05 14.51 12.54
CA ARG A 146 -7.01 14.21 11.47
C ARG A 146 -7.42 12.75 11.46
N LEU A 147 -6.46 11.83 11.49
CA LEU A 147 -6.75 10.39 11.57
C LEU A 147 -7.63 10.06 12.78
N ALA A 148 -7.28 10.57 13.96
CA ALA A 148 -7.97 10.28 15.20
C ALA A 148 -9.40 10.88 15.25
N SER A 149 -9.65 12.00 14.61
CA SER A 149 -10.95 12.68 14.67
C SER A 149 -12.10 11.87 14.05
N HIS A 150 -11.83 11.01 13.09
CA HIS A 150 -12.84 10.15 12.44
C HIS A 150 -13.38 9.02 13.33
N PHE A 151 -12.69 8.71 14.41
CA PHE A 151 -13.17 7.68 15.36
C PHE A 151 -14.32 8.17 16.25
N SER A 152 -14.82 9.39 16.05
CA SER A 152 -16.12 9.84 16.56
C SER A 152 -17.28 8.97 16.05
N ASP A 153 -17.12 8.41 14.83
CA ASP A 153 -18.01 7.41 14.28
C ASP A 153 -17.68 6.03 14.89
N PRO A 154 -18.60 5.42 15.69
CA PRO A 154 -18.34 4.12 16.28
C PRO A 154 -18.22 2.98 15.27
N THR A 155 -18.70 3.16 14.04
CA THR A 155 -18.58 2.20 12.94
C THR A 155 -17.21 2.20 12.28
N VAL A 156 -16.41 3.26 12.50
CA VAL A 156 -15.07 3.39 11.96
C VAL A 156 -14.06 2.63 12.82
N GLY A 157 -13.41 1.67 12.23
CA GLY A 157 -12.35 0.86 12.88
C GLY A 157 -10.95 1.25 12.48
N ALA A 158 -10.77 1.81 11.26
CA ALA A 158 -9.49 2.31 10.78
C ALA A 158 -9.64 3.55 9.89
N VAL A 159 -8.59 4.36 9.81
CA VAL A 159 -8.49 5.53 8.94
C VAL A 159 -7.13 5.55 8.27
N CYS A 160 -7.12 5.63 6.95
CA CYS A 160 -5.91 5.74 6.13
C CYS A 160 -5.70 7.20 5.71
N GLY A 161 -4.49 7.71 5.84
CA GLY A 161 -4.09 9.01 5.29
C GLY A 161 -3.53 8.91 3.87
N GLU A 162 -2.99 10.01 3.39
CA GLU A 162 -2.36 10.13 2.07
C GLU A 162 -0.84 10.23 2.19
N LEU A 163 -0.14 9.41 1.41
CA LEU A 163 1.31 9.50 1.24
C LEU A 163 1.64 10.39 0.06
N VAL A 164 2.38 11.45 0.34
CA VAL A 164 2.91 12.38 -0.66
C VAL A 164 4.38 12.07 -0.90
N LEU A 165 4.70 11.55 -2.06
CA LEU A 165 6.08 11.33 -2.47
C LEU A 165 6.72 12.67 -2.87
N LYS A 166 7.76 13.08 -2.15
CA LYS A 166 8.60 14.25 -2.50
C LYS A 166 9.57 13.85 -3.61
N ALA A 167 9.02 13.44 -4.75
CA ALA A 167 9.78 13.04 -5.92
C ALA A 167 10.25 14.26 -6.71
N ASP A 168 11.44 14.15 -7.28
CA ASP A 168 11.81 14.95 -8.44
C ASP A 168 10.91 14.50 -9.60
N GLN A 169 9.94 15.32 -9.98
CA GLN A 169 8.92 14.99 -11.00
C GLN A 169 9.51 14.77 -12.40
N ASP A 170 10.81 14.95 -12.55
CA ASP A 170 11.51 14.89 -13.83
C ASP A 170 11.95 13.48 -14.24
N THR A 171 11.84 12.47 -13.38
CA THR A 171 12.13 11.07 -13.71
C THR A 171 10.90 10.33 -14.24
N ALA A 172 11.12 9.32 -15.08
CA ALA A 172 10.01 8.50 -15.62
C ALA A 172 9.30 7.67 -14.54
N GLY A 173 10.09 7.15 -13.61
CA GLY A 173 9.57 6.48 -12.41
C GLY A 173 8.63 7.41 -11.66
N GLY A 174 9.05 8.65 -11.41
CA GLY A 174 8.26 9.64 -10.66
C GLY A 174 6.93 10.02 -11.33
N ARG A 175 6.90 10.15 -12.67
CA ARG A 175 5.64 10.47 -13.40
C ARG A 175 4.68 9.29 -13.45
N GLY A 176 5.17 8.10 -13.75
CA GLY A 176 4.35 6.88 -13.78
C GLY A 176 3.83 6.53 -12.38
N GLU A 177 4.66 6.64 -11.37
CA GLU A 177 4.30 6.43 -9.97
C GLU A 177 3.29 7.48 -9.49
N GLY A 178 3.48 8.76 -9.82
CA GLY A 178 2.53 9.82 -9.47
C GLY A 178 1.16 9.64 -10.11
N LEU A 179 1.08 9.13 -11.36
CA LEU A 179 -0.19 8.80 -12.01
C LEU A 179 -0.86 7.60 -11.34
N TYR A 180 -0.09 6.57 -11.02
CA TYR A 180 -0.56 5.40 -10.28
C TYR A 180 -1.13 5.79 -8.92
N TRP A 181 -0.42 6.59 -8.13
CA TRP A 181 -0.87 7.02 -6.81
C TRP A 181 -2.13 7.89 -6.88
N ARG A 182 -2.23 8.78 -7.87
CA ARG A 182 -3.47 9.56 -8.09
C ARG A 182 -4.66 8.66 -8.38
N TYR A 183 -4.49 7.64 -9.22
CA TYR A 183 -5.52 6.66 -9.51
C TYR A 183 -5.90 5.83 -8.28
N GLU A 184 -4.92 5.31 -7.55
CA GLU A 184 -5.13 4.52 -6.33
C GLU A 184 -5.84 5.33 -5.23
N ASN A 185 -5.43 6.58 -5.01
CA ASN A 185 -6.05 7.47 -4.04
C ASN A 185 -7.47 7.87 -4.44
N ALA A 186 -7.75 8.04 -5.74
CA ALA A 186 -9.10 8.26 -6.24
C ALA A 186 -10.01 7.06 -5.95
N LEU A 187 -9.54 5.83 -6.18
CA LEU A 187 -10.28 4.62 -5.84
C LEU A 187 -10.54 4.51 -4.33
N LYS A 188 -9.51 4.71 -3.50
CA LYS A 188 -9.67 4.69 -2.03
C LYS A 188 -10.70 5.70 -1.55
N ARG A 189 -10.69 6.90 -2.12
CA ARG A 189 -11.66 7.94 -1.80
C ARG A 189 -13.08 7.50 -2.13
N LEU A 190 -13.32 7.03 -3.36
CA LEU A 190 -14.64 6.57 -3.80
C LEU A 190 -15.15 5.38 -2.97
N GLU A 191 -14.29 4.38 -2.72
CA GLU A 191 -14.61 3.24 -1.87
C GLU A 191 -14.96 3.68 -0.44
N SER A 192 -14.15 4.56 0.14
CA SER A 192 -14.38 5.14 1.46
C SER A 192 -15.68 5.95 1.54
N ASP A 193 -16.04 6.68 0.46
CA ASP A 193 -17.27 7.45 0.40
C ASP A 193 -18.51 6.55 0.32
N ILE A 194 -18.43 5.44 -0.42
CA ILE A 194 -19.52 4.47 -0.54
C ILE A 194 -19.69 3.66 0.76
N SER A 195 -18.59 3.10 1.28
CA SER A 195 -18.63 2.21 2.45
C SER A 195 -17.28 2.11 3.16
N THR A 196 -16.31 1.41 2.57
CA THR A 196 -15.00 1.11 3.16
C THR A 196 -13.94 0.97 2.09
N THR A 197 -12.74 1.53 2.31
CA THR A 197 -11.57 1.17 1.49
C THR A 197 -10.91 -0.11 1.99
N LEU A 198 -10.17 -0.81 1.12
CA LEU A 198 -9.68 -2.17 1.35
C LEU A 198 -8.24 -2.25 1.86
N GLY A 199 -7.67 -1.18 2.26
CA GLY A 199 -6.29 -1.16 2.72
C GLY A 199 -5.90 0.23 3.16
N ALA A 200 -4.75 0.31 3.76
CA ALA A 200 -4.16 1.56 4.19
C ALA A 200 -2.94 1.92 3.31
N VAL A 201 -2.18 2.90 3.76
CA VAL A 201 -0.84 3.23 3.28
C VAL A 201 0.08 3.05 4.47
N GLY A 202 1.03 2.14 4.39
CA GLY A 202 1.89 1.72 5.50
C GLY A 202 2.43 2.85 6.37
N PRO A 203 2.96 3.94 5.78
CA PRO A 203 3.45 5.08 6.53
C PRO A 203 2.41 5.89 7.31
N VAL A 204 1.09 5.80 7.01
CA VAL A 204 0.10 6.73 7.59
C VAL A 204 -1.31 6.12 7.68
N TYR A 205 -1.58 5.41 8.76
CA TYR A 205 -2.93 4.96 9.08
C TYR A 205 -3.11 4.78 10.58
N ALA A 206 -4.36 4.80 11.03
CA ALA A 206 -4.73 4.62 12.42
C ALA A 206 -5.83 3.57 12.57
N ILE A 207 -5.88 2.92 13.73
CA ILE A 207 -6.90 1.92 14.06
C ILE A 207 -7.40 2.10 15.50
N ARG A 208 -8.59 1.59 15.82
CA ARG A 208 -8.96 1.34 17.22
C ARG A 208 -8.12 0.19 17.76
N LYS A 209 -7.35 0.41 18.83
CA LYS A 209 -6.48 -0.60 19.42
C LYS A 209 -7.21 -1.92 19.71
N ARG A 210 -8.44 -1.85 20.22
CA ARG A 210 -9.25 -3.03 20.57
C ARG A 210 -9.58 -3.95 19.39
N LEU A 211 -9.46 -3.44 18.14
CA LEU A 211 -9.73 -4.19 16.92
C LEU A 211 -8.48 -4.82 16.31
N PHE A 212 -7.31 -4.53 16.88
CA PHE A 212 -6.07 -5.11 16.41
C PHE A 212 -6.06 -6.63 16.62
N ARG A 213 -5.82 -7.36 15.54
CA ARG A 213 -5.48 -8.79 15.59
C ARG A 213 -4.00 -8.96 15.30
N PRO A 214 -3.25 -9.70 16.13
CA PRO A 214 -1.82 -9.91 15.86
C PRO A 214 -1.57 -10.45 14.47
N LEU A 215 -0.56 -9.90 13.83
CA LEU A 215 -0.10 -10.36 12.52
C LEU A 215 0.54 -11.75 12.64
N PRO A 216 0.42 -12.61 11.63
CA PRO A 216 1.05 -13.94 11.65
C PRO A 216 2.56 -13.85 11.88
N ALA A 217 3.07 -14.53 12.89
CA ALA A 217 4.49 -14.56 13.19
C ALA A 217 5.28 -15.30 12.09
N GLY A 218 6.41 -14.71 11.67
CA GLY A 218 7.29 -15.32 10.67
C GLY A 218 6.75 -15.27 9.23
N ALA A 219 5.55 -14.74 9.01
CA ALA A 219 5.02 -14.55 7.67
C ALA A 219 5.49 -13.21 7.09
N ALA A 220 5.88 -13.24 5.82
CA ALA A 220 6.12 -12.03 5.05
C ALA A 220 4.75 -11.47 4.62
N VAL A 221 4.20 -10.53 5.38
CA VAL A 221 2.86 -9.98 5.14
C VAL A 221 2.88 -8.46 5.04
N VAL A 222 1.93 -7.91 4.31
CA VAL A 222 1.71 -6.47 4.15
C VAL A 222 0.76 -6.03 5.27
N ASP A 223 1.29 -5.38 6.30
CA ASP A 223 0.55 -4.95 7.49
C ASP A 223 -0.58 -3.97 7.14
N ASP A 224 -0.32 -3.04 6.22
CA ASP A 224 -1.29 -2.04 5.75
C ASP A 224 -2.42 -2.61 4.85
N LEU A 225 -2.32 -3.87 4.47
CA LEU A 225 -3.41 -4.63 3.86
C LEU A 225 -4.13 -5.50 4.90
N LEU A 226 -3.39 -6.30 5.67
CA LEU A 226 -3.99 -7.30 6.55
C LEU A 226 -4.71 -6.70 7.75
N ILE A 227 -4.15 -5.64 8.37
CA ILE A 227 -4.79 -5.01 9.54
C ILE A 227 -6.13 -4.37 9.16
N PRO A 228 -6.23 -3.53 8.09
CA PRO A 228 -7.52 -3.02 7.65
C PRO A 228 -8.52 -4.12 7.25
N LEU A 229 -8.10 -5.16 6.54
CA LEU A 229 -8.99 -6.27 6.17
C LEU A 229 -9.51 -7.03 7.40
N ALA A 230 -8.66 -7.27 8.41
CA ALA A 230 -9.10 -7.88 9.66
C ALA A 230 -10.11 -7.00 10.44
N ILE A 231 -10.05 -5.68 10.28
CA ILE A 231 -11.00 -4.73 10.86
C ILE A 231 -12.34 -4.78 10.10
N ILE A 232 -12.29 -4.87 8.77
CA ILE A 232 -13.50 -5.05 7.94
C ILE A 232 -14.20 -6.38 8.25
N GLU A 233 -13.43 -7.46 8.44
CA GLU A 233 -13.96 -8.76 8.83
C GLU A 233 -14.72 -8.73 10.18
N GLN A 234 -14.35 -7.79 11.07
CA GLN A 234 -15.04 -7.55 12.34
C GLN A 234 -16.27 -6.65 12.21
N GLY A 235 -16.65 -6.25 10.98
CA GLY A 235 -17.83 -5.42 10.70
C GLY A 235 -17.59 -3.91 10.81
N TYR A 236 -16.33 -3.46 10.91
CA TYR A 236 -16.01 -2.05 10.96
C TYR A 236 -15.57 -1.52 9.60
N ARG A 237 -15.71 -0.20 9.42
CA ARG A 237 -15.32 0.51 8.21
C ARG A 237 -13.87 0.98 8.28
N VAL A 238 -13.22 1.04 7.12
CA VAL A 238 -11.92 1.69 6.92
C VAL A 238 -12.14 2.91 6.05
N LEU A 239 -11.81 4.10 6.56
CA LEU A 239 -11.96 5.35 5.85
C LEU A 239 -10.64 5.81 5.23
N TYR A 240 -10.74 6.70 4.24
CA TYR A 240 -9.61 7.41 3.66
C TYR A 240 -9.77 8.92 3.88
N ASP A 241 -8.76 9.55 4.49
CA ASP A 241 -8.68 10.99 4.68
C ASP A 241 -7.51 11.58 3.88
N PRO A 242 -7.77 12.21 2.72
CA PRO A 242 -6.72 12.80 1.89
C PRO A 242 -6.03 14.01 2.52
N ALA A 243 -6.56 14.55 3.64
CA ALA A 243 -5.95 15.67 4.33
C ALA A 243 -4.98 15.23 5.46
N ALA A 244 -4.99 13.94 5.84
CA ALA A 244 -4.03 13.39 6.79
C ALA A 244 -2.74 13.00 6.04
N LEU A 245 -1.78 13.91 5.96
CA LEU A 245 -0.62 13.83 5.06
C LEU A 245 0.62 13.23 5.73
N ALA A 246 1.24 12.27 5.06
CA ALA A 246 2.61 11.86 5.32
C ALA A 246 3.48 12.09 4.08
N TYR A 247 4.74 12.40 4.30
CA TYR A 247 5.71 12.69 3.24
C TYR A 247 6.84 11.67 3.29
N GLU A 248 7.23 11.17 2.13
CA GLU A 248 8.35 10.25 1.99
C GLU A 248 9.21 10.61 0.76
N LYS A 249 10.50 10.36 0.83
CA LYS A 249 11.38 10.43 -0.34
C LYS A 249 11.25 9.13 -1.13
N PRO A 250 11.05 9.18 -2.44
CA PRO A 250 11.03 7.97 -3.27
C PRO A 250 12.39 7.29 -3.26
N SER A 251 12.41 6.00 -3.57
CA SER A 251 13.66 5.27 -3.81
C SER A 251 14.37 5.81 -5.05
N ASN A 252 15.67 6.05 -4.95
CA ASN A 252 16.48 6.51 -6.08
C ASN A 252 16.97 5.37 -6.99
N SER A 253 16.60 4.12 -6.70
CA SER A 253 17.07 2.93 -7.41
C SER A 253 15.94 2.21 -8.13
N VAL A 254 16.01 2.16 -9.47
CA VAL A 254 15.10 1.37 -10.32
C VAL A 254 15.03 -0.10 -9.88
N TYR A 255 16.20 -0.67 -9.61
CA TYR A 255 16.30 -2.06 -9.14
C TYR A 255 15.73 -2.23 -7.74
N GLY A 256 15.98 -1.28 -6.84
CA GLY A 256 15.39 -1.27 -5.49
C GLY A 256 13.87 -1.22 -5.53
N GLU A 257 13.30 -0.34 -6.38
CA GLU A 257 11.87 -0.22 -6.55
C GLU A 257 11.23 -1.50 -7.14
N PHE A 258 11.85 -2.12 -8.13
CA PHE A 258 11.41 -3.40 -8.66
C PHE A 258 11.42 -4.50 -7.59
N ARG A 259 12.49 -4.58 -6.78
CA ARG A 259 12.58 -5.54 -5.65
C ARG A 259 11.49 -5.27 -4.61
N ARG A 260 11.25 -3.99 -4.26
CA ARG A 260 10.19 -3.58 -3.33
C ARG A 260 8.82 -4.03 -3.83
N LYS A 261 8.47 -3.75 -5.09
CA LYS A 261 7.19 -4.16 -5.71
C LYS A 261 7.05 -5.68 -5.80
N THR A 262 8.12 -6.39 -6.14
CA THR A 262 8.14 -7.86 -6.17
C THR A 262 7.85 -8.45 -4.78
N ARG A 263 8.47 -7.89 -3.74
CA ARG A 263 8.24 -8.31 -2.36
C ARG A 263 6.78 -8.07 -1.95
N ILE A 264 6.26 -6.86 -2.19
CA ILE A 264 4.86 -6.50 -1.88
C ILE A 264 3.90 -7.44 -2.63
N GLY A 265 4.16 -7.71 -3.92
CA GLY A 265 3.38 -8.64 -4.73
C GLY A 265 3.33 -10.04 -4.12
N ALA A 266 4.49 -10.60 -3.73
CA ALA A 266 4.55 -11.91 -3.08
C ALA A 266 3.77 -11.95 -1.75
N GLN A 267 3.94 -10.91 -0.93
CA GLN A 267 3.25 -10.76 0.35
C GLN A 267 1.73 -10.63 0.20
N ASN A 268 1.25 -9.94 -0.84
CA ASN A 268 -0.17 -9.83 -1.16
C ASN A 268 -0.80 -11.21 -1.42
N PHE A 269 -0.15 -12.04 -2.24
CA PHE A 269 -0.62 -13.39 -2.52
C PHE A 269 -0.54 -14.29 -1.28
N GLN A 270 0.51 -14.19 -0.47
CA GLN A 270 0.64 -14.92 0.79
C GLN A 270 -0.41 -14.51 1.83
N GLY A 271 -0.93 -13.30 1.75
CA GLY A 271 -1.99 -12.81 2.63
C GLY A 271 -3.37 -13.39 2.33
N ILE A 272 -3.64 -13.90 1.11
CA ILE A 272 -4.98 -14.36 0.70
C ILE A 272 -5.60 -15.37 1.69
N PRO A 273 -4.90 -16.41 2.19
CA PRO A 273 -5.46 -17.32 3.16
C PRO A 273 -5.94 -16.65 4.46
N VAL A 274 -5.28 -15.54 4.86
CA VAL A 274 -5.60 -14.81 6.10
C VAL A 274 -6.95 -14.09 5.99
N PHE A 275 -7.23 -13.46 4.85
CA PHE A 275 -8.47 -12.72 4.62
C PHE A 275 -9.48 -13.45 3.73
N ARG A 276 -9.33 -14.76 3.53
CA ARG A 276 -10.19 -15.55 2.64
C ARG A 276 -11.69 -15.43 2.93
N ALA A 277 -12.07 -15.19 4.18
CA ALA A 277 -13.47 -15.00 4.57
C ALA A 277 -14.09 -13.81 3.85
N LEU A 278 -13.36 -12.72 3.66
CA LEU A 278 -13.82 -11.52 2.96
C LEU A 278 -14.08 -11.71 1.47
N LEU A 279 -13.62 -12.82 0.88
CA LEU A 279 -13.94 -13.17 -0.51
C LEU A 279 -15.40 -13.66 -0.67
N SER A 280 -16.07 -13.98 0.44
CA SER A 280 -17.50 -14.37 0.43
C SER A 280 -18.39 -13.17 0.13
N PRO A 281 -19.40 -13.33 -0.77
CA PRO A 281 -20.38 -12.27 -1.05
C PRO A 281 -21.16 -11.78 0.19
N THR A 282 -21.13 -12.52 1.29
CA THR A 282 -21.78 -12.14 2.56
C THR A 282 -21.22 -10.84 3.15
N TYR A 283 -20.02 -10.44 2.77
CA TYR A 283 -19.40 -9.15 3.15
C TYR A 283 -19.81 -7.98 2.22
N GLY A 284 -20.75 -8.20 1.30
CA GLY A 284 -21.34 -7.15 0.48
C GLY A 284 -20.31 -6.34 -0.30
N PHE A 285 -20.35 -4.99 -0.10
CA PHE A 285 -19.44 -4.09 -0.82
C PHE A 285 -17.95 -4.40 -0.59
N ALA A 286 -17.54 -4.80 0.61
CA ALA A 286 -16.15 -5.12 0.90
C ALA A 286 -15.65 -6.31 0.05
N SER A 287 -16.46 -7.37 -0.09
CA SER A 287 -16.13 -8.49 -0.98
C SER A 287 -16.07 -8.06 -2.44
N PHE A 288 -17.09 -7.31 -2.91
CA PHE A 288 -17.12 -6.79 -4.28
C PHE A 288 -15.87 -5.96 -4.60
N ALA A 289 -15.52 -5.02 -3.72
CA ALA A 289 -14.34 -4.19 -3.88
C ALA A 289 -13.05 -5.03 -3.82
N LEU A 290 -12.93 -6.00 -2.90
CA LEU A 290 -11.76 -6.87 -2.77
C LEU A 290 -11.49 -7.68 -4.05
N TRP A 291 -12.52 -8.25 -4.66
CA TRP A 291 -12.40 -8.93 -5.95
C TRP A 291 -11.98 -7.96 -7.04
N SER A 292 -12.68 -6.82 -7.19
CA SER A 292 -12.52 -5.89 -8.31
C SER A 292 -11.21 -5.11 -8.24
N HIS A 293 -10.86 -4.57 -7.07
CA HIS A 293 -9.71 -3.68 -6.90
C HIS A 293 -8.41 -4.42 -6.60
N LYS A 294 -8.46 -5.55 -5.88
CA LYS A 294 -7.25 -6.27 -5.45
C LYS A 294 -7.06 -7.57 -6.22
N ILE A 295 -7.95 -8.55 -6.08
CA ILE A 295 -7.72 -9.90 -6.62
C ILE A 295 -7.60 -9.89 -8.16
N LEU A 296 -8.57 -9.31 -8.88
CA LEU A 296 -8.51 -9.28 -10.35
C LEU A 296 -7.30 -8.48 -10.85
N ARG A 297 -6.94 -7.40 -10.16
CA ARG A 297 -5.80 -6.57 -10.52
C ARG A 297 -4.46 -7.32 -10.32
N TRP A 298 -4.36 -8.15 -9.30
CA TRP A 298 -3.17 -8.99 -9.10
C TRP A 298 -3.03 -10.07 -10.17
N LEU A 299 -4.12 -10.47 -10.83
CA LEU A 299 -4.13 -11.42 -11.93
C LEU A 299 -3.85 -10.78 -13.29
N VAL A 300 -3.88 -9.45 -13.41
CA VAL A 300 -3.66 -8.72 -14.68
C VAL A 300 -2.38 -9.15 -15.40
N PRO A 301 -1.21 -9.36 -14.76
CA PRO A 301 -0.01 -9.80 -15.46
C PRO A 301 -0.21 -11.12 -16.23
N VAL A 302 -0.95 -12.05 -15.63
CA VAL A 302 -1.27 -13.35 -16.29
C VAL A 302 -2.24 -13.13 -17.46
N LEU A 303 -3.24 -12.24 -17.27
CA LEU A 303 -4.19 -11.91 -18.34
C LEU A 303 -3.54 -11.16 -19.50
N LEU A 304 -2.53 -10.32 -19.25
CA LEU A 304 -1.76 -9.65 -20.32
C LEU A 304 -0.97 -10.66 -21.16
N ILE A 305 -0.38 -11.67 -20.53
CA ILE A 305 0.30 -12.75 -21.24
C ILE A 305 -0.71 -13.57 -22.05
N ALA A 306 -1.84 -13.93 -21.46
CA ALA A 306 -2.91 -14.67 -22.15
C ALA A 306 -3.46 -13.87 -23.32
N LEU A 307 -3.63 -12.57 -23.20
CA LEU A 307 -4.05 -11.65 -24.23
C LEU A 307 -3.05 -11.62 -25.40
N PHE A 308 -1.76 -11.51 -25.10
CA PHE A 308 -0.70 -11.49 -26.12
C PHE A 308 -0.63 -12.82 -26.86
N VAL A 309 -0.57 -13.93 -26.14
CA VAL A 309 -0.48 -15.27 -26.75
C VAL A 309 -1.70 -15.59 -27.61
N SER A 310 -2.91 -15.26 -27.10
CA SER A 310 -4.14 -15.53 -27.88
C SER A 310 -4.27 -14.64 -29.11
N SER A 311 -3.88 -13.36 -29.04
CA SER A 311 -3.87 -12.47 -30.21
C SER A 311 -2.84 -12.95 -31.25
N ALA A 312 -1.64 -13.37 -30.83
CA ALA A 312 -0.61 -13.91 -31.71
C ALA A 312 -1.05 -15.21 -32.41
N ALA A 313 -1.73 -16.11 -31.69
CA ALA A 313 -2.28 -17.34 -32.26
C ALA A 313 -3.40 -17.08 -33.30
N LEU A 314 -4.14 -15.98 -33.16
CA LEU A 314 -5.22 -15.58 -34.07
C LEU A 314 -4.73 -14.67 -35.21
N ALA A 315 -3.51 -14.11 -35.12
CA ALA A 315 -2.97 -13.16 -36.09
C ALA A 315 -2.94 -13.70 -37.55
N PRO A 316 -2.61 -15.00 -37.80
CA PRO A 316 -2.65 -15.53 -39.17
C PRO A 316 -4.07 -15.56 -39.78
N ALA A 317 -5.10 -15.62 -38.94
CA ALA A 317 -6.49 -15.77 -39.38
C ALA A 317 -7.22 -14.44 -39.56
N SER A 318 -6.69 -13.32 -39.01
CA SER A 318 -7.38 -12.03 -39.05
C SER A 318 -6.42 -10.84 -38.93
N PRO A 319 -6.47 -9.86 -39.81
CA PRO A 319 -5.68 -8.64 -39.71
C PRO A 319 -5.90 -7.85 -38.42
N PHE A 320 -7.10 -7.92 -37.84
CA PHE A 320 -7.39 -7.31 -36.54
C PHE A 320 -6.45 -7.84 -35.44
N PHE A 321 -6.33 -9.16 -35.32
CA PHE A 321 -5.45 -9.75 -34.30
C PHE A 321 -3.96 -9.53 -34.60
N ALA A 322 -3.59 -9.48 -35.88
CA ALA A 322 -2.22 -9.13 -36.28
C ALA A 322 -1.85 -7.71 -35.83
N VAL A 323 -2.74 -6.74 -36.04
CA VAL A 323 -2.55 -5.35 -35.58
C VAL A 323 -2.49 -5.30 -34.06
N VAL A 324 -3.42 -5.95 -33.37
CA VAL A 324 -3.42 -5.97 -31.90
C VAL A 324 -2.14 -6.57 -31.32
N THR A 325 -1.63 -7.67 -31.91
CA THR A 325 -0.35 -8.27 -31.51
C THR A 325 0.82 -7.31 -31.77
N GLY A 326 0.82 -6.64 -32.94
CA GLY A 326 1.83 -5.64 -33.28
C GLY A 326 1.85 -4.47 -32.31
N VAL A 327 0.68 -3.94 -31.93
CA VAL A 327 0.56 -2.86 -30.93
C VAL A 327 1.09 -3.29 -29.56
N GLN A 328 0.74 -4.48 -29.10
CA GLN A 328 1.26 -5.02 -27.83
C GLN A 328 2.79 -5.22 -27.88
N GLY A 329 3.32 -5.74 -29.00
CA GLY A 329 4.75 -5.88 -29.21
C GLY A 329 5.47 -4.52 -29.20
N ALA A 330 4.93 -3.52 -29.91
CA ALA A 330 5.47 -2.16 -29.92
C ALA A 330 5.45 -1.52 -28.52
N PHE A 331 4.41 -1.78 -27.71
CA PHE A 331 4.32 -1.32 -26.32
C PHE A 331 5.42 -1.93 -25.45
N VAL A 332 5.70 -3.23 -25.59
CA VAL A 332 6.78 -3.92 -24.86
C VAL A 332 8.16 -3.40 -25.29
N VAL A 333 8.39 -3.16 -26.59
CA VAL A 333 9.61 -2.53 -27.10
C VAL A 333 9.78 -1.12 -26.52
N ALA A 334 8.71 -0.32 -26.52
CA ALA A 334 8.74 1.02 -25.90
C ALA A 334 9.06 0.96 -24.41
N ALA A 335 8.57 -0.06 -23.68
CA ALA A 335 8.93 -0.28 -22.27
C ALA A 335 10.42 -0.63 -22.10
N GLY A 336 10.97 -1.45 -23.01
CA GLY A 336 12.41 -1.78 -23.03
C GLY A 336 13.28 -0.55 -23.28
N LEU A 337 12.89 0.31 -24.22
CA LEU A 337 13.57 1.58 -24.46
C LEU A 337 13.48 2.49 -23.23
N GLY A 338 12.33 2.57 -22.56
CA GLY A 338 12.17 3.31 -21.31
C GLY A 338 13.12 2.82 -20.22
N LEU A 339 13.28 1.51 -20.05
CA LEU A 339 14.22 0.91 -19.11
C LEU A 339 15.67 1.28 -19.46
N LEU A 340 16.07 1.20 -20.73
CA LEU A 340 17.43 1.54 -21.17
C LEU A 340 17.75 3.01 -20.89
N LEU A 341 16.83 3.92 -21.18
CA LEU A 341 16.99 5.35 -20.90
C LEU A 341 17.10 5.63 -19.39
N GLU A 342 16.25 4.98 -18.57
CA GLU A 342 16.27 5.11 -17.12
C GLU A 342 17.62 4.63 -16.53
N VAL A 343 18.12 3.46 -16.97
CA VAL A 343 19.43 2.93 -16.54
C VAL A 343 20.58 3.83 -16.98
N ALA A 344 20.45 4.47 -18.14
CA ALA A 344 21.44 5.44 -18.63
C ALA A 344 21.35 6.82 -17.94
N GLY A 345 20.41 7.03 -17.01
CA GLY A 345 20.20 8.32 -16.36
C GLY A 345 19.63 9.41 -17.29
N VAL A 346 19.00 9.00 -18.40
CA VAL A 346 18.43 9.90 -19.41
C VAL A 346 16.90 10.01 -19.21
N ARG A 347 16.36 11.19 -19.45
CA ARG A 347 14.90 11.40 -19.38
C ARG A 347 14.16 10.46 -20.34
N THR A 348 13.29 9.61 -19.79
CA THR A 348 12.57 8.57 -20.56
C THR A 348 11.45 9.11 -21.46
N GLY A 349 10.99 10.35 -21.25
CA GLY A 349 9.96 10.98 -22.09
C GLY A 349 8.69 10.12 -22.20
N PRO A 350 8.21 9.83 -23.44
CA PRO A 350 7.00 9.04 -23.67
C PRO A 350 7.15 7.55 -23.31
N PHE A 351 8.38 7.04 -23.21
CA PHE A 351 8.67 5.65 -22.90
C PHE A 351 8.56 5.32 -21.41
N GLY A 352 8.48 6.34 -20.55
CA GLY A 352 8.40 6.15 -19.10
C GLY A 352 7.12 5.46 -18.63
N LEU A 353 5.98 5.78 -19.21
CA LEU A 353 4.69 5.15 -18.86
C LEU A 353 4.63 3.67 -19.25
N PRO A 354 4.98 3.28 -20.51
CA PRO A 354 5.11 1.86 -20.87
C PRO A 354 6.09 1.09 -19.97
N TYR A 355 7.25 1.67 -19.68
CA TYR A 355 8.23 1.07 -18.79
C TYR A 355 7.65 0.81 -17.40
N TYR A 356 7.07 1.83 -16.75
CA TYR A 356 6.49 1.71 -15.43
C TYR A 356 5.38 0.64 -15.37
N PHE A 357 4.51 0.62 -16.38
CA PHE A 357 3.42 -0.35 -16.47
C PHE A 357 3.96 -1.78 -16.59
N VAL A 358 4.89 -2.04 -17.52
CA VAL A 358 5.47 -3.37 -17.71
C VAL A 358 6.27 -3.80 -16.50
N ALA A 359 7.11 -2.92 -15.93
CA ALA A 359 7.92 -3.23 -14.75
C ALA A 359 7.05 -3.57 -13.53
N THR A 360 5.97 -2.84 -13.31
CA THR A 360 5.05 -3.10 -12.19
C THR A 360 4.33 -4.45 -12.36
N ASN A 361 3.85 -4.76 -13.56
CA ASN A 361 3.20 -6.04 -13.84
C ASN A 361 4.19 -7.21 -13.79
N ALA A 362 5.43 -7.02 -14.28
CA ALA A 362 6.49 -8.03 -14.17
C ALA A 362 6.87 -8.29 -12.70
N ALA A 363 6.99 -7.23 -11.88
CA ALA A 363 7.26 -7.38 -10.46
C ALA A 363 6.16 -8.16 -9.73
N LEU A 364 4.90 -7.91 -10.07
CA LEU A 364 3.75 -8.63 -9.50
C LEU A 364 3.73 -10.09 -9.93
N LEU A 365 4.05 -10.38 -11.20
CA LEU A 365 4.17 -11.74 -11.72
C LEU A 365 5.31 -12.52 -11.03
N VAL A 366 6.48 -11.90 -10.87
CA VAL A 366 7.61 -12.49 -10.12
C VAL A 366 7.21 -12.71 -8.67
N GLY A 367 6.44 -11.78 -8.06
CA GLY A 367 5.87 -11.93 -6.72
C GLY A 367 4.97 -13.15 -6.60
N LEU A 368 4.09 -13.39 -7.59
CA LEU A 368 3.24 -14.58 -7.65
C LEU A 368 4.08 -15.86 -7.66
N PHE A 369 5.10 -15.93 -8.52
CA PHE A 369 5.99 -17.10 -8.58
C PHE A 369 6.76 -17.30 -7.27
N ARG A 370 7.25 -16.24 -6.63
CA ARG A 370 7.89 -16.35 -5.30
C ARG A 370 6.95 -16.90 -4.24
N CYS A 371 5.69 -16.47 -4.26
CA CYS A 371 4.67 -17.01 -3.35
C CYS A 371 4.44 -18.51 -3.59
N LEU A 372 4.26 -18.92 -4.85
CA LEU A 372 4.00 -20.32 -5.21
C LEU A 372 5.16 -21.27 -4.87
N PHE A 373 6.41 -20.78 -4.97
CA PHE A 373 7.61 -21.59 -4.71
C PHE A 373 8.24 -21.36 -3.33
N GLY A 374 7.55 -20.67 -2.41
CA GLY A 374 7.96 -20.52 -1.02
C GLY A 374 9.26 -19.73 -0.79
N ARG A 375 9.61 -18.79 -1.69
CA ARG A 375 10.90 -18.05 -1.69
C ARG A 375 10.86 -16.67 -1.07
N GLN A 376 9.80 -16.29 -0.33
CA GLN A 376 9.70 -14.96 0.27
C GLN A 376 9.96 -15.03 1.78
N GLU A 377 10.97 -14.28 2.24
CA GLU A 377 11.32 -14.15 3.65
C GLU A 377 10.49 -13.08 4.37
N ALA A 378 10.32 -13.25 5.69
CA ALA A 378 9.58 -12.31 6.56
C ALA A 378 10.36 -11.02 6.86
N THR A 379 11.68 -11.01 6.66
CA THR A 379 12.53 -9.86 6.88
C THR A 379 12.46 -8.86 5.72
N TRP A 380 12.48 -7.56 6.04
CA TRP A 380 12.53 -6.50 5.02
C TRP A 380 13.90 -5.84 5.01
N ASP A 381 14.39 -5.49 3.82
CA ASP A 381 15.59 -4.67 3.67
C ASP A 381 15.20 -3.21 3.44
N VAL A 382 15.98 -2.31 4.01
CA VAL A 382 15.84 -0.88 3.74
C VAL A 382 16.33 -0.62 2.33
N VAL A 383 15.43 -0.21 1.43
CA VAL A 383 15.75 0.20 0.07
C VAL A 383 15.76 1.73 0.06
N ARG A 384 16.94 2.30 -0.10
CA ARG A 384 17.14 3.75 -0.22
C ARG A 384 17.64 4.14 -1.59
#